data_f091c716a8926e7e8639a7423bc53908
#
_entry.id   f091c716a8926e7e8639a7423bc53908
#
_cell.length_a   1.000
_cell.length_b   1.000
_cell.length_c   1.000
_cell.angle_alpha   90.00
_cell.angle_beta   90.00
_cell.angle_gamma   90.00
#
_symmetry.space_group_name_H-M   'P 1'
#
loop_
_entity.id
_entity.type
_entity.pdbx_description
1 polymer ?
#
loop_
_entity_poly.entity_id
_entity_poly.type
_entity_poly.pdbx_seq_one_letter_code
_entity_poly.pdbx_strand_id
1 'polypeptide(L)'
;MGGLSCFMAENAEKRENKKLVVSERFKDEKGLVKWEIRPIGAEEDEELRRSCTRRVPIPGKKNQYMNEFDANGYLAKLAAAAVVFPNLKDAELQDSYHVRGEEKLIKAMLYKDEFDRLTEALVEDSGNELNELVADAKNSSTETMTKRR
;
A
#
# COMPACT_ATOMS: atom_id res chain seq x y z
N MET A 1 -25.90 -23.44 -14.50
CA MET A 1 -26.14 -23.24 -13.99
C MET A 1 -26.08 -22.23 -13.32
N GLY A 2 -26.26 -21.36 -13.26
CA GLY A 2 -26.33 -20.23 -12.54
C GLY A 2 -26.47 -20.43 -11.10
N GLY A 3 -27.29 -19.66 -10.51
CA GLY A 3 -27.45 -19.75 -9.10
C GLY A 3 -26.17 -19.40 -8.37
N LEU A 4 -26.00 -19.96 -7.20
CA LEU A 4 -24.91 -19.57 -6.34
C LEU A 4 -23.60 -20.30 -6.61
N SER A 5 -23.63 -21.31 -7.47
CA SER A 5 -22.45 -22.15 -7.61
C SER A 5 -21.23 -21.39 -8.11
N CYS A 6 -21.43 -20.39 -8.99
CA CYS A 6 -20.28 -19.65 -9.50
C CYS A 6 -19.65 -18.74 -8.44
N PHE A 7 -20.36 -18.47 -7.36
CA PHE A 7 -19.82 -17.64 -6.28
C PHE A 7 -19.14 -18.46 -5.19
N MET A 8 -19.29 -19.77 -5.23
CA MET A 8 -18.69 -20.60 -4.20
C MET A 8 -17.19 -20.51 -4.26
N ALA A 9 -16.55 -20.62 -3.10
CA ALA A 9 -15.11 -20.42 -3.00
C ALA A 9 -14.34 -21.34 -3.93
N GLU A 10 -14.81 -22.57 -4.10
CA GLU A 10 -14.09 -23.53 -4.92
C GLU A 10 -14.24 -23.25 -6.40
N ASN A 11 -15.23 -22.45 -6.79
CA ASN A 11 -15.49 -22.16 -8.20
C ASN A 11 -15.09 -20.75 -8.60
N ALA A 12 -14.94 -19.84 -7.65
CA ALA A 12 -14.55 -18.47 -7.96
C ALA A 12 -13.08 -18.46 -8.42
N GLU A 13 -12.83 -17.73 -9.49
CA GLU A 13 -11.46 -17.63 -9.98
C GLU A 13 -10.63 -16.76 -9.05
N LYS A 14 -9.41 -17.17 -8.76
CA LYS A 14 -8.53 -16.39 -7.92
C LYS A 14 -7.69 -15.47 -8.77
N ARG A 15 -7.47 -14.27 -8.28
CA ARG A 15 -6.63 -13.33 -8.98
C ARG A 15 -5.17 -13.72 -8.81
N GLU A 16 -4.41 -13.51 -9.86
CA GLU A 16 -3.00 -13.85 -9.84
C GLU A 16 -2.17 -12.68 -9.39
N ASN A 17 -0.98 -12.97 -8.89
CA ASN A 17 -0.03 -11.94 -8.56
C ASN A 17 0.40 -11.20 -9.82
N LYS A 18 0.79 -9.95 -9.65
CA LYS A 18 1.21 -9.11 -10.75
C LYS A 18 2.69 -8.82 -10.61
N LYS A 19 3.41 -8.79 -11.72
CA LYS A 19 4.83 -8.44 -11.72
C LYS A 19 5.01 -7.11 -12.43
N LEU A 20 5.89 -6.28 -11.87
CA LEU A 20 6.12 -4.97 -12.46
C LEU A 20 7.52 -4.48 -12.12
N VAL A 21 8.03 -3.57 -12.94
CA VAL A 21 9.30 -2.91 -12.67
C VAL A 21 8.99 -1.68 -11.84
N VAL A 22 9.35 -1.72 -10.57
CA VAL A 22 9.15 -0.59 -9.68
C VAL A 22 10.27 0.44 -9.85
N SER A 23 11.49 -0.05 -10.10
CA SER A 23 12.65 0.81 -10.21
C SER A 23 13.65 0.20 -11.16
N GLU A 24 14.29 1.04 -11.94
CA GLU A 24 15.33 0.58 -12.86
C GLU A 24 16.68 0.40 -12.16
N ARG A 25 16.74 0.70 -10.86
CA ARG A 25 17.99 0.58 -10.12
C ARG A 25 18.30 -0.84 -9.69
N PHE A 26 17.31 -1.73 -9.72
CA PHE A 26 17.51 -3.11 -9.28
C PHE A 26 17.65 -4.01 -10.49
N LYS A 27 18.86 -4.47 -10.72
CA LYS A 27 19.20 -5.28 -11.88
C LYS A 27 20.00 -6.49 -11.45
N ASP A 28 19.84 -7.57 -12.18
CA ASP A 28 20.71 -8.72 -12.00
C ASP A 28 21.34 -9.05 -13.37
N GLU A 29 21.90 -10.23 -13.49
CA GLU A 29 22.59 -10.61 -14.72
C GLU A 29 21.67 -10.65 -15.94
N LYS A 30 20.38 -10.83 -15.70
CA LYS A 30 19.41 -10.93 -16.79
C LYS A 30 18.75 -9.60 -17.12
N GLY A 31 19.03 -8.55 -16.35
CA GLY A 31 18.46 -7.24 -16.62
C GLY A 31 17.64 -6.74 -15.44
N LEU A 32 16.64 -5.95 -15.75
CA LEU A 32 15.80 -5.35 -14.70
C LEU A 32 15.05 -6.43 -13.92
N VAL A 33 15.03 -6.28 -12.61
CA VAL A 33 14.35 -7.23 -11.75
C VAL A 33 12.95 -6.71 -11.45
N LYS A 34 11.96 -7.54 -11.71
CA LYS A 34 10.58 -7.17 -11.46
C LYS A 34 10.20 -7.50 -10.03
N TRP A 35 9.40 -6.63 -9.46
CA TRP A 35 8.79 -6.89 -8.16
C TRP A 35 7.50 -7.67 -8.41
N GLU A 36 7.09 -8.40 -7.41
CA GLU A 36 5.84 -9.15 -7.51
C GLU A 36 4.92 -8.72 -6.38
N ILE A 37 3.68 -8.38 -6.72
CA ILE A 37 2.68 -7.99 -5.75
C ILE A 37 1.49 -8.94 -5.84
N ARG A 38 0.81 -9.11 -4.72
CA ARG A 38 -0.35 -9.97 -4.64
C ARG A 38 -1.62 -9.15 -4.43
N PRO A 39 -2.76 -9.66 -4.84
CA PRO A 39 -4.01 -8.95 -4.56
C PRO A 39 -4.30 -8.97 -3.06
N ILE A 40 -4.91 -7.91 -2.57
CA ILE A 40 -5.26 -7.77 -1.16
C ILE A 40 -6.77 -7.96 -1.04
N GLY A 41 -7.18 -8.84 -0.14
CA GLY A 41 -8.59 -9.07 0.08
C GLY A 41 -9.26 -7.95 0.87
N ALA A 42 -10.58 -7.91 0.80
CA ALA A 42 -11.32 -6.84 1.46
C ALA A 42 -11.14 -6.85 2.98
N GLU A 43 -11.09 -8.03 3.55
CA GLU A 43 -10.95 -8.15 4.99
C GLU A 43 -9.56 -7.71 5.44
N GLU A 44 -8.56 -8.09 4.69
CA GLU A 44 -7.19 -7.68 5.00
C GLU A 44 -7.05 -6.17 4.88
N ASP A 45 -7.64 -5.59 3.84
CA ASP A 45 -7.58 -4.14 3.65
C ASP A 45 -8.26 -3.42 4.81
N GLU A 46 -9.38 -3.94 5.26
CA GLU A 46 -10.08 -3.33 6.38
C GLU A 46 -9.23 -3.33 7.63
N GLU A 47 -8.49 -4.40 7.86
CA GLU A 47 -7.60 -4.44 9.01
C GLU A 47 -6.46 -3.46 8.89
N LEU A 48 -5.92 -3.31 7.69
CA LEU A 48 -4.86 -2.35 7.46
C LEU A 48 -5.35 -0.93 7.75
N ARG A 49 -6.55 -0.61 7.27
CA ARG A 49 -7.12 0.72 7.52
C ARG A 49 -7.35 0.95 9.01
N ARG A 50 -7.84 -0.06 9.69
CA ARG A 50 -8.09 0.06 11.12
C ARG A 50 -6.80 0.31 11.88
N SER A 51 -5.72 -0.34 11.48
CA SER A 51 -4.44 -0.16 12.14
C SER A 51 -3.85 1.22 11.92
N CYS A 52 -4.35 1.95 10.92
CA CYS A 52 -3.88 3.29 10.62
C CYS A 52 -4.85 4.37 11.05
N THR A 53 -5.89 4.01 11.80
CA THR A 53 -6.86 4.95 12.32
C THR A 53 -6.68 5.01 13.83
N ARG A 54 -6.55 6.19 14.36
CA ARG A 54 -6.35 6.32 15.78
C ARG A 54 -7.30 7.38 16.34
N ARG A 55 -7.50 7.31 17.63
CA ARG A 55 -8.36 8.23 18.31
C ARG A 55 -7.50 9.35 18.86
N VAL A 56 -7.83 10.57 18.52
CA VAL A 56 -7.03 11.72 18.94
C VAL A 56 -7.94 12.76 19.57
N PRO A 57 -7.43 13.56 20.51
CA PRO A 57 -8.24 14.61 21.12
C PRO A 57 -8.56 15.68 20.10
N ILE A 58 -9.77 16.22 20.19
CA ILE A 58 -10.14 17.35 19.35
C ILE A 58 -9.52 18.61 19.96
N PRO A 59 -8.75 19.39 19.19
CA PRO A 59 -8.11 20.57 19.73
C PRO A 59 -9.13 21.54 20.32
N GLY A 60 -8.85 22.04 21.51
CA GLY A 60 -9.71 23.01 22.16
C GLY A 60 -10.94 22.45 22.83
N LYS A 61 -11.14 21.13 22.79
CA LYS A 61 -12.32 20.54 23.40
C LYS A 61 -11.91 19.50 24.41
N LYS A 62 -12.40 19.69 25.63
CA LYS A 62 -12.07 18.78 26.69
C LYS A 62 -12.83 17.49 26.58
N ASN A 63 -12.15 16.38 26.75
CA ASN A 63 -12.77 15.05 26.77
C ASN A 63 -13.55 14.70 25.53
N GLN A 64 -13.19 15.32 24.40
CA GLN A 64 -13.78 14.96 23.11
C GLN A 64 -12.70 14.45 22.18
N TYR A 65 -13.04 13.42 21.41
CA TYR A 65 -12.07 12.73 20.57
C TYR A 65 -12.63 12.52 19.18
N MET A 66 -11.75 12.33 18.22
CA MET A 66 -12.15 12.01 16.88
C MET A 66 -11.22 10.95 16.34
N ASN A 67 -11.62 10.29 15.30
CA ASN A 67 -10.77 9.31 14.62
C ASN A 67 -9.94 10.02 13.57
N GLU A 68 -8.67 9.68 13.51
CA GLU A 68 -7.77 10.25 12.54
C GLU A 68 -7.15 9.13 11.72
N PHE A 69 -7.27 9.20 10.41
CA PHE A 69 -6.75 8.19 9.51
C PHE A 69 -5.41 8.66 8.93
N ASP A 70 -4.40 7.80 9.05
CA ASP A 70 -3.07 8.11 8.52
C ASP A 70 -2.94 7.49 7.13
N ALA A 71 -3.22 8.29 6.11
CA ALA A 71 -3.23 7.80 4.73
C ALA A 71 -1.84 7.37 4.28
N ASN A 72 -0.80 8.12 4.67
CA ASN A 72 0.56 7.74 4.29
C ASN A 72 0.99 6.45 4.95
N GLY A 73 0.66 6.29 6.22
CA GLY A 73 0.97 5.04 6.92
C GLY A 73 0.22 3.88 6.32
N TYR A 74 -1.02 4.10 5.92
CA TYR A 74 -1.81 3.05 5.28
C TYR A 74 -1.17 2.60 3.97
N LEU A 75 -0.72 3.54 3.13
CA LEU A 75 -0.09 3.17 1.86
C LEU A 75 1.18 2.37 2.08
N ALA A 76 1.96 2.75 3.10
CA ALA A 76 3.17 1.99 3.41
C ALA A 76 2.85 0.58 3.88
N LYS A 77 1.83 0.44 4.73
CA LYS A 77 1.44 -0.89 5.20
C LYS A 77 0.83 -1.72 4.08
N LEU A 78 0.05 -1.10 3.22
CA LEU A 78 -0.54 -1.79 2.08
C LEU A 78 0.57 -2.31 1.16
N ALA A 79 1.54 -1.46 0.85
CA ALA A 79 2.63 -1.86 -0.02
C ALA A 79 3.44 -2.99 0.62
N ALA A 80 3.74 -2.86 1.92
CA ALA A 80 4.50 -3.91 2.60
C ALA A 80 3.74 -5.24 2.60
N ALA A 81 2.43 -5.19 2.76
CA ALA A 81 1.62 -6.41 2.77
C ALA A 81 1.51 -7.03 1.39
N ALA A 82 1.46 -6.21 0.35
CA ALA A 82 1.23 -6.70 -1.01
C ALA A 82 2.50 -7.21 -1.69
N VAL A 83 3.67 -6.71 -1.32
CA VAL A 83 4.90 -7.09 -2.00
C VAL A 83 5.30 -8.50 -1.59
N VAL A 84 5.35 -9.39 -2.58
CA VAL A 84 5.77 -10.77 -2.37
C VAL A 84 7.24 -10.92 -2.65
N PHE A 85 7.73 -10.24 -3.66
CA PHE A 85 9.14 -10.26 -4.02
C PHE A 85 9.58 -8.84 -4.36
N PRO A 86 10.65 -8.35 -3.81
CA PRO A 86 11.60 -9.04 -2.94
C PRO A 86 10.98 -9.33 -1.57
N ASN A 87 11.58 -10.26 -0.84
CA ASN A 87 11.08 -10.64 0.47
C ASN A 87 11.46 -9.57 1.48
N LEU A 88 10.49 -8.73 1.84
CA LEU A 88 10.77 -7.61 2.74
C LEU A 88 11.00 -8.05 4.18
N LYS A 89 10.72 -9.31 4.48
CA LYS A 89 10.99 -9.83 5.82
C LYS A 89 12.41 -10.35 5.98
N ASP A 90 13.17 -10.37 4.90
CA ASP A 90 14.52 -10.92 4.93
C ASP A 90 15.43 -10.04 5.79
N ALA A 91 16.04 -10.66 6.78
CA ALA A 91 16.87 -9.92 7.74
C ALA A 91 18.11 -9.32 7.10
N GLU A 92 18.69 -10.04 6.17
CA GLU A 92 19.89 -9.57 5.50
C GLU A 92 19.59 -8.34 4.66
N LEU A 93 18.45 -8.38 3.97
CA LEU A 93 18.03 -7.24 3.17
C LEU A 93 17.77 -6.03 4.06
N GLN A 94 17.06 -6.23 5.18
CA GLN A 94 16.81 -5.14 6.12
C GLN A 94 18.10 -4.56 6.67
N ASP A 95 19.04 -5.43 7.01
CA ASP A 95 20.31 -4.98 7.55
C ASP A 95 21.08 -4.14 6.54
N SER A 96 20.99 -4.49 5.26
CA SER A 96 21.73 -3.75 4.23
C SER A 96 21.26 -2.30 4.11
N TYR A 97 20.05 -2.01 4.54
CA TYR A 97 19.52 -0.65 4.55
C TYR A 97 19.46 -0.07 5.95
N HIS A 98 19.98 -0.78 6.94
CA HIS A 98 20.04 -0.31 8.32
C HIS A 98 18.67 0.01 8.91
N VAL A 99 17.68 -0.82 8.58
CA VAL A 99 16.32 -0.64 9.09
C VAL A 99 15.81 -1.97 9.62
N ARG A 100 14.74 -1.90 10.39
CA ARG A 100 14.03 -3.07 10.84
C ARG A 100 12.57 -2.92 10.51
N GLY A 101 12.00 -3.98 9.95
CA GLY A 101 10.59 -3.99 9.61
C GLY A 101 10.35 -3.72 8.14
N GLU A 102 9.25 -4.29 7.64
CA GLU A 102 8.95 -4.23 6.22
C GLU A 102 8.61 -2.82 5.75
N GLU A 103 7.89 -2.08 6.56
CA GLU A 103 7.48 -0.74 6.17
C GLU A 103 8.66 0.19 6.06
N LYS A 104 9.57 0.10 7.02
CA LYS A 104 10.75 0.94 6.97
C LYS A 104 11.67 0.52 5.83
N LEU A 105 11.72 -0.78 5.56
CA LEU A 105 12.56 -1.28 4.48
C LEU A 105 12.08 -0.74 3.14
N ILE A 106 10.78 -0.81 2.87
CA ILE A 106 10.28 -0.40 1.58
C ILE A 106 10.50 1.11 1.37
N LYS A 107 10.38 1.88 2.43
CA LYS A 107 10.65 3.32 2.34
C LYS A 107 12.13 3.62 2.17
N ALA A 108 13.00 2.78 2.73
CA ALA A 108 14.42 2.97 2.58
C ALA A 108 14.92 2.57 1.19
N MET A 109 14.26 1.58 0.58
CA MET A 109 14.67 1.07 -0.72
C MET A 109 14.27 1.97 -1.86
N LEU A 110 13.16 2.68 -1.76
CA LEU A 110 12.54 3.36 -2.89
C LEU A 110 12.59 4.86 -2.76
N TYR A 111 12.82 5.53 -3.87
CA TYR A 111 12.62 6.96 -3.95
C TYR A 111 11.12 7.23 -4.09
N LYS A 112 10.74 8.49 -3.92
CA LYS A 112 9.33 8.85 -3.90
C LYS A 112 8.60 8.42 -5.17
N ASP A 113 9.18 8.69 -6.34
CA ASP A 113 8.51 8.35 -7.58
C ASP A 113 8.40 6.84 -7.77
N GLU A 114 9.37 6.09 -7.25
CA GLU A 114 9.31 4.63 -7.30
C GLU A 114 8.23 4.11 -6.38
N PHE A 115 8.13 4.68 -5.19
CA PHE A 115 7.09 4.27 -4.26
C PHE A 115 5.71 4.61 -4.83
N ASP A 116 5.58 5.77 -5.46
CA ASP A 116 4.32 6.16 -6.08
C ASP A 116 3.94 5.18 -7.20
N ARG A 117 4.92 4.76 -7.99
CA ARG A 117 4.65 3.79 -9.05
C ARG A 117 4.11 2.48 -8.48
N LEU A 118 4.69 2.04 -7.37
CA LEU A 118 4.23 0.82 -6.73
C LEU A 118 2.81 0.97 -6.20
N THR A 119 2.52 2.08 -5.50
CA THR A 119 1.19 2.26 -4.93
C THR A 119 0.14 2.48 -6.01
N GLU A 120 0.51 3.09 -7.12
CA GLU A 120 -0.43 3.24 -8.23
C GLU A 120 -0.80 1.89 -8.83
N ALA A 121 0.17 0.99 -8.91
CA ALA A 121 -0.13 -0.35 -9.40
C ALA A 121 -1.10 -1.07 -8.47
N LEU A 122 -0.97 -0.87 -7.17
CA LEU A 122 -1.89 -1.46 -6.22
C LEU A 122 -3.28 -0.84 -6.35
N VAL A 123 -3.33 0.46 -6.61
CA VAL A 123 -4.60 1.17 -6.73
C VAL A 123 -5.36 0.74 -7.98
N GLU A 124 -4.66 0.52 -9.08
CA GLU A 124 -5.32 0.11 -10.32
C GLU A 124 -6.14 -1.15 -10.13
N ASP A 125 -5.67 -2.02 -9.24
CA ASP A 125 -6.38 -3.27 -9.02
C ASP A 125 -7.48 -3.13 -7.98
N SER A 126 -7.53 -2.01 -7.27
CA SER A 126 -8.43 -1.87 -6.13
C SER A 126 -9.61 -0.93 -6.34
N GLY A 127 -9.60 -0.14 -7.40
CA GLY A 127 -10.75 0.69 -7.72
C GLY A 127 -10.65 2.12 -7.25
N ASN A 128 -11.75 2.85 -7.40
CA ASN A 128 -11.75 4.29 -7.25
C ASN A 128 -11.52 4.79 -5.84
N GLU A 129 -12.02 4.08 -4.86
CA GLU A 129 -11.87 4.51 -3.48
C GLU A 129 -10.40 4.60 -3.10
N LEU A 130 -9.63 3.62 -3.53
CA LEU A 130 -8.22 3.62 -3.22
C LEU A 130 -7.49 4.68 -4.03
N ASN A 131 -7.96 4.97 -5.23
CA ASN A 131 -7.41 6.07 -6.01
C ASN A 131 -7.54 7.38 -5.24
N GLU A 132 -8.67 7.59 -4.60
CA GLU A 132 -8.87 8.79 -3.81
C GLU A 132 -7.92 8.85 -2.62
N LEU A 133 -7.69 7.72 -1.98
CA LEU A 133 -6.74 7.68 -0.86
C LEU A 133 -5.33 8.02 -1.30
N VAL A 134 -4.93 7.52 -2.46
CA VAL A 134 -3.62 7.85 -3.00
C VAL A 134 -3.53 9.34 -3.29
N ALA A 135 -4.56 9.90 -3.89
CA ALA A 135 -4.58 11.33 -4.19
C ALA A 135 -4.51 12.15 -2.90
N ASP A 136 -5.25 11.75 -1.87
CA ASP A 136 -5.22 12.44 -0.60
C ASP A 136 -3.83 12.41 0.02
N ALA A 137 -3.17 11.27 -0.02
CA ALA A 137 -1.84 11.17 0.54
C ALA A 137 -0.86 12.04 -0.20
N LYS A 138 -0.96 12.10 -1.53
CA LYS A 138 -0.07 12.93 -2.30
C LYS A 138 -0.33 14.41 -2.08
N ASN A 139 -1.61 14.77 -1.91
CA ASN A 139 -1.97 16.17 -1.76
C ASN A 139 -1.78 16.69 -0.35
N SER A 140 -1.61 15.82 0.61
CA SER A 140 -1.49 16.28 1.99
C SER A 140 -0.29 17.18 2.21
N SER A 141 0.68 17.14 1.29
CA SER A 141 1.82 18.00 1.45
C SER A 141 1.74 19.23 0.57
N THR A 142 0.89 19.24 -0.43
CA THR A 142 0.85 20.38 -1.22
C THR A 142 -0.36 21.13 -1.02
N GLU A 143 -1.17 20.98 -0.36
CA GLU A 143 -2.20 21.61 -0.10
C GLU A 143 -2.67 22.52 -0.51
N THR A 144 -3.28 22.77 -0.36
CA THR A 144 -3.99 23.48 -0.42
C THR A 144 -4.20 24.31 -1.39
N MET A 145 -3.58 24.74 -1.93
CA MET A 145 -3.71 25.57 -2.79
C MET A 145 -4.60 25.36 -3.75
N THR A 146 -4.74 24.32 -4.10
CA THR A 146 -5.54 24.16 -5.15
C THR A 146 -6.92 24.22 -4.85
N LYS A 147 -7.33 24.36 -3.82
CA LYS A 147 -8.58 24.30 -3.58
C LYS A 147 -9.23 25.35 -3.71
N ARG A 148 -9.46 25.97 -4.08
CA ARG A 148 -10.06 26.92 -4.19
C ARG A 148 -10.67 27.17 -5.07
N ARG A 149 -11.22 27.42 -5.40
CA ARG A 149 -11.84 27.59 -6.16
C ARG A 149 -12.53 27.43 -6.15
#